data_2b74bdda535dd5801e0839492e4e5e02
#
_entry.id   2b74bdda535dd5801e0839492e4e5e02
#
_cell.length_a   1.000
_cell.length_b   1.000
_cell.length_c   1.000
_cell.angle_alpha   90.00
_cell.angle_beta   90.00
_cell.angle_gamma   90.00
#
_symmetry.space_group_name_H-M   'P 1'
#
loop_
_entity.id
_entity.type
_entity.pdbx_description
1 polymer ?
#
loop_
_entity_poly.entity_id
_entity_poly.type
_entity_poly.pdbx_seq_one_letter_code
_entity_poly.pdbx_strand_id
1 'polypeptide(L)'
;MSDLVKFLSKILLACLLIIAVGWATYIGVRYYHAEQVAYRWISGLAAKQAEWEKKITAQGGNTLTGFAPPDQPRPVQGLEGKFAGLTYDPLQKRLWGVVNRPTAIVALSTDGQLLATYPVKGMSDINGIAWMGGNRVALVNGKRNRVVLTEIPSSPQSLDVTRAFSLLLRFGEGEDANQGFNGLGYDLKRDRLYISKEHSPRTLYRVSGLNYLQAPDSRGLRIENISFWLDEVPFATDLSSVEADPTNGRVFLLSEESQMIVQLDGDSGEGRGMLSLSPKGAKPMPRPEGIATDDAGNLYIVSEPNLFYRLKKP
;
A
#
# COMPACT_ATOMS: atom_id res chain seq x y z
N MET A 1 32.40 -47.43 -25.10
CA MET A 1 31.10 -46.95 -24.60
C MET A 1 30.15 -46.92 -25.79
N SER A 2 29.09 -47.72 -25.76
CA SER A 2 28.18 -47.86 -26.92
C SER A 2 27.49 -46.56 -27.24
N ASP A 3 27.13 -46.32 -28.52
CA ASP A 3 26.49 -45.08 -28.95
C ASP A 3 25.14 -44.86 -28.23
N LEU A 4 24.49 -45.96 -27.80
CA LEU A 4 23.31 -45.94 -26.95
C LEU A 4 23.58 -45.28 -25.59
N VAL A 5 24.71 -45.59 -24.93
CA VAL A 5 25.07 -44.99 -23.63
C VAL A 5 25.33 -43.49 -23.78
N LYS A 6 25.98 -43.06 -24.86
CA LYS A 6 26.18 -41.62 -25.15
C LYS A 6 24.86 -40.91 -25.46
N PHE A 7 23.94 -41.55 -26.15
CA PHE A 7 22.62 -41.03 -26.43
C PHE A 7 21.78 -40.85 -25.15
N LEU A 8 21.74 -41.91 -24.32
CA LEU A 8 21.03 -41.86 -23.04
C LEU A 8 21.61 -40.81 -22.07
N SER A 9 22.93 -40.64 -22.05
CA SER A 9 23.59 -39.63 -21.22
C SER A 9 23.21 -38.17 -21.66
N LYS A 10 23.07 -37.93 -22.97
CA LYS A 10 22.62 -36.63 -23.50
C LYS A 10 21.16 -36.33 -23.12
N ILE A 11 20.29 -37.35 -23.19
CA ILE A 11 18.89 -37.19 -22.75
C ILE A 11 18.84 -36.90 -21.27
N LEU A 12 19.54 -37.64 -20.43
CA LEU A 12 19.60 -37.42 -18.99
C LEU A 12 20.09 -35.99 -18.67
N LEU A 13 21.16 -35.55 -19.34
CA LEU A 13 21.69 -34.19 -19.16
C LEU A 13 20.67 -33.12 -19.56
N ALA A 14 19.95 -33.32 -20.68
CA ALA A 14 18.89 -32.40 -21.10
C ALA A 14 17.72 -32.35 -20.09
N CYS A 15 17.30 -33.50 -19.56
CA CYS A 15 16.26 -33.55 -18.50
C CYS A 15 16.72 -32.84 -17.22
N LEU A 16 17.95 -33.05 -16.78
CA LEU A 16 18.50 -32.35 -15.61
C LEU A 16 18.58 -30.83 -15.83
N LEU A 17 18.96 -30.41 -17.03
CA LEU A 17 18.99 -28.99 -17.38
C LEU A 17 17.58 -28.36 -17.36
N ILE A 18 16.57 -29.04 -17.90
CA ILE A 18 15.16 -28.59 -17.87
C ILE A 18 14.67 -28.47 -16.43
N ILE A 19 14.96 -29.46 -15.59
CA ILE A 19 14.61 -29.42 -14.16
C ILE A 19 15.31 -28.25 -13.45
N ALA A 20 16.61 -28.06 -13.70
CA ALA A 20 17.35 -26.96 -13.11
C ALA A 20 16.82 -25.57 -13.54
N VAL A 21 16.50 -25.40 -14.82
CA VAL A 21 15.87 -24.16 -15.34
C VAL A 21 14.48 -23.98 -14.72
N GLY A 22 13.67 -25.03 -14.64
CA GLY A 22 12.34 -24.97 -13.99
C GLY A 22 12.44 -24.56 -12.51
N TRP A 23 13.38 -25.12 -11.75
CA TRP A 23 13.66 -24.73 -10.38
C TRP A 23 14.13 -23.27 -10.25
N ALA A 24 15.07 -22.85 -11.10
CA ALA A 24 15.57 -21.48 -11.09
C ALA A 24 14.45 -20.48 -11.40
N THR A 25 13.60 -20.79 -12.40
CA THR A 25 12.42 -19.99 -12.73
C THR A 25 11.44 -19.94 -11.56
N TYR A 26 11.12 -21.08 -10.95
CA TYR A 26 10.25 -21.15 -9.79
C TYR A 26 10.77 -20.30 -8.63
N ILE A 27 12.06 -20.41 -8.30
CA ILE A 27 12.68 -19.58 -7.25
C ILE A 27 12.65 -18.11 -7.64
N GLY A 28 12.99 -17.79 -8.89
CA GLY A 28 12.96 -16.41 -9.41
C GLY A 28 11.58 -15.76 -9.27
N VAL A 29 10.54 -16.47 -9.68
CA VAL A 29 9.15 -15.99 -9.59
C VAL A 29 8.68 -15.95 -8.13
N ARG A 30 8.90 -17.05 -7.37
CA ARG A 30 8.32 -17.20 -6.02
C ARG A 30 8.94 -16.31 -4.95
N TYR A 31 10.25 -16.02 -5.07
CA TYR A 31 11.02 -15.33 -4.04
C TYR A 31 11.63 -14.00 -4.47
N TYR A 32 11.74 -13.74 -5.77
CA TYR A 32 12.39 -12.54 -6.31
C TYR A 32 11.52 -11.76 -7.29
N HIS A 33 10.27 -12.19 -7.51
CA HIS A 33 9.35 -11.54 -8.46
C HIS A 33 10.00 -11.28 -9.83
N ALA A 34 10.74 -12.27 -10.34
CA ALA A 34 11.52 -12.12 -11.56
C ALA A 34 10.64 -11.80 -12.79
N GLU A 35 9.39 -12.27 -12.80
CA GLU A 35 8.37 -11.92 -13.81
C GLU A 35 8.09 -10.43 -13.83
N GLN A 36 8.01 -9.78 -12.66
CA GLN A 36 7.80 -8.34 -12.52
C GLN A 36 9.01 -7.56 -13.07
N VAL A 37 10.21 -8.00 -12.71
CA VAL A 37 11.45 -7.39 -13.20
C VAL A 37 11.53 -7.52 -14.73
N ALA A 38 11.24 -8.72 -15.26
CA ALA A 38 11.22 -8.97 -16.68
C ALA A 38 10.16 -8.11 -17.40
N TYR A 39 8.93 -8.06 -16.86
CA TYR A 39 7.86 -7.23 -17.40
C TYR A 39 8.26 -5.74 -17.43
N ARG A 40 8.78 -5.21 -16.33
CA ARG A 40 9.23 -3.80 -16.26
C ARG A 40 10.32 -3.47 -17.25
N TRP A 41 11.23 -4.41 -17.49
CA TRP A 41 12.29 -4.23 -18.49
C TRP A 41 11.77 -4.30 -19.91
N ILE A 42 10.96 -5.32 -20.26
CA ILE A 42 10.39 -5.52 -21.60
C ILE A 42 9.41 -4.39 -21.96
N SER A 43 8.60 -3.93 -21.00
CA SER A 43 7.65 -2.83 -21.22
C SER A 43 8.28 -1.43 -21.20
N GLY A 44 9.60 -1.34 -20.98
CA GLY A 44 10.32 -0.07 -20.90
C GLY A 44 10.05 0.76 -19.63
N LEU A 45 9.37 0.19 -18.63
CA LEU A 45 9.06 0.89 -17.38
C LEU A 45 10.31 1.26 -16.58
N ALA A 46 11.35 0.44 -16.64
CA ALA A 46 12.63 0.74 -16.01
C ALA A 46 13.31 2.01 -16.61
N ALA A 47 13.22 2.18 -17.93
CA ALA A 47 13.73 3.39 -18.60
C ALA A 47 12.90 4.62 -18.22
N LYS A 48 11.57 4.50 -18.19
CA LYS A 48 10.67 5.58 -17.74
C LYS A 48 10.93 5.99 -16.30
N GLN A 49 11.18 5.03 -15.42
CA GLN A 49 11.57 5.30 -14.03
C GLN A 49 12.88 6.11 -13.97
N ALA A 50 13.91 5.69 -14.69
CA ALA A 50 15.20 6.39 -14.71
C ALA A 50 15.08 7.83 -15.29
N GLU A 51 14.26 8.01 -16.31
CA GLU A 51 13.97 9.34 -16.87
C GLU A 51 13.24 10.22 -15.83
N TRP A 52 12.25 9.67 -15.15
CA TRP A 52 11.52 10.36 -14.11
C TRP A 52 12.43 10.75 -12.93
N GLU A 53 13.30 9.85 -12.46
CA GLU A 53 14.28 10.14 -11.41
C GLU A 53 15.22 11.29 -11.81
N LYS A 54 15.66 11.32 -13.07
CA LYS A 54 16.46 12.40 -13.61
C LYS A 54 15.68 13.73 -13.63
N LYS A 55 14.41 13.71 -14.02
CA LYS A 55 13.51 14.86 -14.04
C LYS A 55 13.36 15.45 -12.64
N ILE A 56 13.00 14.66 -11.62
CA ILE A 56 12.80 15.16 -10.26
C ILE A 56 14.10 15.64 -9.62
N THR A 57 15.23 15.00 -9.92
CA THR A 57 16.55 15.46 -9.44
C THR A 57 16.88 16.84 -10.01
N ALA A 58 16.59 17.10 -11.27
CA ALA A 58 16.78 18.41 -11.88
C ALA A 58 15.85 19.51 -11.30
N GLN A 59 14.69 19.12 -10.77
CA GLN A 59 13.68 20.02 -10.19
C GLN A 59 13.85 20.29 -8.68
N GLY A 60 14.94 19.88 -8.06
CA GLY A 60 15.21 20.14 -6.64
C GLY A 60 15.49 18.89 -5.82
N GLY A 61 15.60 17.76 -6.49
CA GLY A 61 15.99 16.49 -5.90
C GLY A 61 14.84 15.62 -5.41
N ASN A 62 15.16 14.36 -5.17
CA ASN A 62 14.24 13.38 -4.63
C ASN A 62 14.06 13.62 -3.11
N THR A 63 12.84 13.95 -2.70
CA THR A 63 12.51 14.25 -1.29
C THR A 63 12.57 13.01 -0.38
N LEU A 64 12.66 11.79 -0.94
CA LEU A 64 12.84 10.54 -0.21
C LEU A 64 14.30 10.06 -0.23
N THR A 65 15.23 10.88 -0.72
CA THR A 65 16.67 10.58 -0.65
C THR A 65 17.14 10.56 0.80
N GLY A 66 17.97 9.59 1.13
CA GLY A 66 18.59 9.48 2.45
C GLY A 66 17.81 8.62 3.45
N PHE A 67 16.59 8.18 3.14
CA PHE A 67 15.97 7.13 3.93
C PHE A 67 16.84 5.87 3.87
N ALA A 68 17.19 5.34 5.05
CA ALA A 68 17.87 4.06 5.13
C ALA A 68 16.94 2.96 4.54
N PRO A 69 17.52 1.91 3.94
CA PRO A 69 16.75 0.71 3.62
C PRO A 69 15.95 0.27 4.85
N PRO A 70 14.76 -0.32 4.66
CA PRO A 70 13.95 -0.79 5.77
C PRO A 70 14.78 -1.74 6.64
N ASP A 71 14.70 -1.56 7.96
CA ASP A 71 15.27 -2.46 8.95
C ASP A 71 14.82 -3.92 8.69
N GLN A 72 15.51 -4.87 9.31
CA GLN A 72 15.06 -6.27 9.28
C GLN A 72 13.58 -6.33 9.72
N PRO A 73 12.74 -7.12 9.01
CA PRO A 73 11.33 -7.24 9.35
C PRO A 73 11.16 -7.69 10.80
N ARG A 74 10.29 -6.99 11.51
CA ARG A 74 9.92 -7.36 12.88
C ARG A 74 8.51 -7.92 12.88
N PRO A 75 8.31 -9.22 13.15
CA PRO A 75 6.98 -9.74 13.38
C PRO A 75 6.34 -9.03 14.57
N VAL A 76 5.12 -8.55 14.39
CA VAL A 76 4.35 -7.96 15.50
C VAL A 76 3.89 -9.07 16.43
N GLN A 77 4.49 -9.12 17.62
CA GLN A 77 4.22 -10.17 18.60
C GLN A 77 2.77 -10.11 19.09
N GLY A 78 2.13 -11.28 19.22
CA GLY A 78 0.73 -11.37 19.66
C GLY A 78 -0.31 -10.94 18.64
N LEU A 79 0.10 -10.57 17.43
CA LEU A 79 -0.82 -10.23 16.35
C LEU A 79 -1.22 -11.48 15.58
N GLU A 80 -2.52 -11.75 15.56
CA GLU A 80 -3.14 -12.72 14.67
C GLU A 80 -3.66 -12.02 13.41
N GLY A 81 -3.64 -12.74 12.27
CA GLY A 81 -4.15 -12.23 11.01
C GLY A 81 -3.09 -11.67 10.09
N LYS A 82 -3.56 -11.05 9.01
CA LYS A 82 -2.73 -10.49 7.94
C LYS A 82 -2.97 -9.00 7.82
N PHE A 83 -1.91 -8.21 7.82
CA PHE A 83 -2.00 -6.78 7.58
C PHE A 83 -2.59 -6.47 6.20
N ALA A 84 -3.35 -5.36 6.15
CA ALA A 84 -3.97 -4.86 4.93
C ALA A 84 -4.00 -3.33 4.84
N GLY A 85 -3.56 -2.61 5.84
CA GLY A 85 -3.51 -1.14 5.83
C GLY A 85 -2.95 -0.57 7.11
N LEU A 86 -2.51 0.69 7.06
CA LEU A 86 -1.88 1.41 8.16
C LEU A 86 -2.16 2.91 8.05
N THR A 87 -2.29 3.61 9.18
CA THR A 87 -2.35 5.07 9.26
C THR A 87 -1.80 5.55 10.60
N TYR A 88 -1.39 6.82 10.69
CA TYR A 88 -0.83 7.40 11.90
C TYR A 88 -1.82 8.31 12.64
N ASP A 89 -1.86 8.19 13.96
CA ASP A 89 -2.62 9.05 14.88
C ASP A 89 -1.64 9.99 15.60
N PRO A 90 -1.53 11.25 15.19
CA PRO A 90 -0.61 12.22 15.77
C PRO A 90 -1.00 12.63 17.20
N LEU A 91 -2.28 12.51 17.58
CA LEU A 91 -2.74 12.90 18.92
C LEU A 91 -2.25 11.93 19.98
N GLN A 92 -2.23 10.64 19.67
CA GLN A 92 -1.80 9.60 20.58
C GLN A 92 -0.42 9.03 20.23
N LYS A 93 0.22 9.55 19.17
CA LYS A 93 1.54 9.12 18.68
C LYS A 93 1.63 7.61 18.50
N ARG A 94 0.62 7.04 17.85
CA ARG A 94 0.49 5.62 17.57
C ARG A 94 0.03 5.36 16.15
N LEU A 95 0.11 4.12 15.74
CA LEU A 95 -0.39 3.67 14.46
C LEU A 95 -1.69 2.89 14.63
N TRP A 96 -2.60 3.06 13.68
CA TRP A 96 -3.75 2.21 13.52
C TRP A 96 -3.54 1.34 12.29
N GLY A 97 -3.65 0.04 12.47
CA GLY A 97 -3.61 -0.92 11.38
C GLY A 97 -4.92 -1.68 11.24
N VAL A 98 -5.16 -2.25 10.07
CA VAL A 98 -6.21 -3.24 9.85
C VAL A 98 -5.59 -4.58 9.52
N VAL A 99 -6.21 -5.62 10.05
CA VAL A 99 -5.84 -7.01 9.79
C VAL A 99 -7.06 -7.81 9.38
N ASN A 100 -6.82 -8.86 8.60
CA ASN A 100 -7.85 -9.81 8.21
C ASN A 100 -7.50 -11.23 8.69
N ARG A 101 -8.55 -12.02 8.97
CA ARG A 101 -8.45 -13.43 9.40
C ARG A 101 -7.72 -13.61 10.74
N PRO A 102 -8.27 -13.07 11.87
CA PRO A 102 -9.59 -12.41 12.00
C PRO A 102 -9.58 -10.94 11.58
N THR A 103 -10.74 -10.39 11.23
CA THR A 103 -10.86 -8.98 10.86
C THR A 103 -10.90 -8.11 12.11
N ALA A 104 -9.92 -7.21 12.24
CA ALA A 104 -9.80 -6.28 13.36
C ALA A 104 -9.07 -4.99 12.99
N ILE A 105 -9.32 -3.94 13.77
CA ILE A 105 -8.43 -2.78 13.86
C ILE A 105 -7.45 -3.05 15.00
N VAL A 106 -6.18 -2.71 14.79
CA VAL A 106 -5.12 -2.86 15.79
C VAL A 106 -4.44 -1.54 16.05
N ALA A 107 -4.13 -1.27 17.31
CA ALA A 107 -3.27 -0.15 17.71
C ALA A 107 -1.85 -0.66 17.87
N LEU A 108 -0.88 0.04 17.26
CA LEU A 108 0.54 -0.26 17.37
C LEU A 108 1.29 0.97 17.89
N SER A 109 2.36 0.73 18.66
CA SER A 109 3.34 1.78 18.93
C SER A 109 4.13 2.10 17.65
N THR A 110 4.82 3.22 17.62
CA THR A 110 5.75 3.58 16.54
C THR A 110 6.99 2.68 16.46
N ASP A 111 7.16 1.77 17.43
CA ASP A 111 8.20 0.73 17.41
C ASP A 111 7.63 -0.64 17.02
N GLY A 112 6.36 -0.71 16.62
CA GLY A 112 5.70 -1.93 16.12
C GLY A 112 5.19 -2.88 17.21
N GLN A 113 5.03 -2.41 18.46
CA GLN A 113 4.43 -3.21 19.53
C GLN A 113 2.90 -3.17 19.43
N LEU A 114 2.24 -4.32 19.56
CA LEU A 114 0.78 -4.39 19.65
C LEU A 114 0.30 -3.80 20.97
N LEU A 115 -0.52 -2.76 20.91
CA LEU A 115 -1.07 -2.06 22.07
C LEU A 115 -2.50 -2.52 22.38
N ALA A 116 -3.31 -2.72 21.34
CA ALA A 116 -4.71 -3.12 21.48
C ALA A 116 -5.25 -3.74 20.19
N THR A 117 -6.31 -4.54 20.33
CA THR A 117 -7.05 -5.15 19.22
C THR A 117 -8.53 -4.88 19.39
N TYR A 118 -9.18 -4.46 18.30
CA TYR A 118 -10.61 -4.14 18.21
C TYR A 118 -11.24 -5.00 17.12
N PRO A 119 -11.85 -6.16 17.47
CA PRO A 119 -12.53 -7.00 16.48
C PRO A 119 -13.64 -6.24 15.78
N VAL A 120 -13.72 -6.34 14.43
CA VAL A 120 -14.71 -5.62 13.63
C VAL A 120 -15.84 -6.56 13.22
N LYS A 121 -17.10 -6.12 13.42
CA LYS A 121 -18.32 -6.78 12.96
C LYS A 121 -19.00 -5.94 11.89
N GLY A 122 -19.69 -6.60 10.95
CA GLY A 122 -20.42 -5.91 9.87
C GLY A 122 -19.58 -5.52 8.66
N MET A 123 -18.29 -5.83 8.69
CA MET A 123 -17.36 -5.64 7.57
C MET A 123 -16.28 -6.71 7.60
N SER A 124 -16.01 -7.32 6.46
CA SER A 124 -14.92 -8.29 6.26
C SER A 124 -14.01 -7.79 5.15
N ASP A 125 -12.81 -8.34 5.05
CA ASP A 125 -11.82 -7.96 4.03
C ASP A 125 -11.61 -6.43 3.98
N ILE A 126 -11.20 -5.86 5.13
CA ILE A 126 -10.84 -4.45 5.23
C ILE A 126 -9.45 -4.29 4.63
N ASN A 127 -9.32 -3.52 3.55
CA ASN A 127 -8.07 -3.37 2.83
C ASN A 127 -7.30 -2.08 3.20
N GLY A 128 -7.97 -1.07 3.73
CA GLY A 128 -7.31 0.17 4.11
C GLY A 128 -8.00 0.86 5.28
N ILE A 129 -7.21 1.70 5.96
CA ILE A 129 -7.64 2.54 7.07
C ILE A 129 -7.01 3.91 6.95
N ALA A 130 -7.78 4.98 7.23
CA ALA A 130 -7.26 6.34 7.33
C ALA A 130 -7.77 7.01 8.60
N TRP A 131 -6.87 7.61 9.39
CA TRP A 131 -7.22 8.41 10.56
C TRP A 131 -7.80 9.77 10.13
N MET A 132 -8.94 10.15 10.73
CA MET A 132 -9.71 11.33 10.36
C MET A 132 -9.84 12.37 11.48
N GLY A 133 -8.99 12.28 12.48
CA GLY A 133 -9.02 13.18 13.65
C GLY A 133 -9.80 12.60 14.83
N GLY A 134 -9.26 12.81 16.03
CA GLY A 134 -9.81 12.23 17.26
C GLY A 134 -9.79 10.71 17.23
N ASN A 135 -10.94 10.10 17.47
CA ASN A 135 -11.13 8.65 17.38
C ASN A 135 -11.75 8.19 16.05
N ARG A 136 -11.97 9.10 15.09
CA ARG A 136 -12.60 8.80 13.81
C ARG A 136 -11.62 8.19 12.81
N VAL A 137 -12.09 7.18 12.09
CA VAL A 137 -11.38 6.52 11.00
C VAL A 137 -12.29 6.25 9.82
N ALA A 138 -11.69 6.21 8.63
CA ALA A 138 -12.29 5.62 7.44
C ALA A 138 -11.72 4.22 7.25
N LEU A 139 -12.58 3.27 6.87
CA LEU A 139 -12.23 1.90 6.53
C LEU A 139 -12.71 1.60 5.12
N VAL A 140 -11.95 0.85 4.32
CA VAL A 140 -12.39 0.45 2.99
C VAL A 140 -12.48 -1.08 2.87
N ASN A 141 -13.61 -1.54 2.28
CA ASN A 141 -13.78 -2.92 1.84
C ASN A 141 -13.57 -2.98 0.33
N GLY A 142 -12.55 -3.68 -0.09
CA GLY A 142 -12.19 -3.77 -1.50
C GLY A 142 -13.27 -4.42 -2.36
N LYS A 143 -13.80 -5.56 -1.94
CA LYS A 143 -14.79 -6.34 -2.71
C LYS A 143 -16.11 -5.61 -2.98
N ARG A 144 -16.45 -4.63 -2.15
CA ARG A 144 -17.73 -3.91 -2.24
C ARG A 144 -17.58 -2.44 -2.62
N ASN A 145 -16.37 -1.96 -2.86
CA ASN A 145 -16.08 -0.54 -3.10
C ASN A 145 -16.77 0.38 -2.06
N ARG A 146 -16.75 -0.06 -0.81
CA ARG A 146 -17.45 0.58 0.30
C ARG A 146 -16.46 1.21 1.25
N VAL A 147 -16.57 2.52 1.45
CA VAL A 147 -15.86 3.26 2.49
C VAL A 147 -16.82 3.45 3.66
N VAL A 148 -16.39 3.09 4.86
CA VAL A 148 -17.15 3.22 6.11
C VAL A 148 -16.45 4.23 6.99
N LEU A 149 -17.20 5.23 7.50
CA LEU A 149 -16.71 6.17 8.51
C LEU A 149 -17.22 5.71 9.88
N THR A 150 -16.31 5.55 10.83
CA THR A 150 -16.63 5.06 12.16
C THR A 150 -15.72 5.66 13.22
N GLU A 151 -16.04 5.40 14.49
CA GLU A 151 -15.23 5.82 15.63
C GLU A 151 -14.67 4.59 16.35
N ILE A 152 -13.37 4.62 16.64
CA ILE A 152 -12.72 3.59 17.43
C ILE A 152 -13.07 3.85 18.90
N PRO A 153 -13.59 2.85 19.64
CA PRO A 153 -13.87 2.99 21.06
C PRO A 153 -12.64 3.37 21.87
N SER A 154 -12.83 4.11 22.96
CA SER A 154 -11.74 4.54 23.86
C SER A 154 -11.04 3.39 24.58
N SER A 155 -11.72 2.25 24.72
CA SER A 155 -11.18 1.01 25.31
C SER A 155 -11.37 -0.16 24.33
N PRO A 156 -10.48 -1.17 24.35
CA PRO A 156 -10.56 -2.33 23.47
C PRO A 156 -11.89 -3.08 23.66
N GLN A 157 -12.68 -3.11 22.58
CA GLN A 157 -13.94 -3.84 22.50
C GLN A 157 -14.29 -4.11 21.03
N SER A 158 -15.30 -4.94 20.80
CA SER A 158 -15.78 -5.22 19.43
C SER A 158 -16.45 -3.97 18.85
N LEU A 159 -16.04 -3.59 17.64
CA LEU A 159 -16.58 -2.47 16.86
C LEU A 159 -17.60 -3.00 15.85
N ASP A 160 -18.87 -2.62 15.99
CA ASP A 160 -19.92 -2.95 15.04
C ASP A 160 -20.15 -1.79 14.06
N VAL A 161 -19.80 -2.01 12.79
CA VAL A 161 -19.92 -1.02 11.72
C VAL A 161 -21.15 -1.24 10.80
N THR A 162 -22.08 -2.10 11.19
CA THR A 162 -23.27 -2.40 10.36
C THR A 162 -24.14 -1.19 10.08
N ARG A 163 -24.21 -0.27 11.05
CA ARG A 163 -25.00 0.96 10.98
C ARG A 163 -24.15 2.23 10.79
N ALA A 164 -22.84 2.08 10.64
CA ALA A 164 -21.96 3.20 10.41
C ALA A 164 -22.24 3.89 9.07
N PHE A 165 -21.97 5.18 9.00
CA PHE A 165 -22.07 5.93 7.75
C PHE A 165 -21.17 5.29 6.69
N SER A 166 -21.70 5.10 5.49
CA SER A 166 -20.94 4.49 4.42
C SER A 166 -21.19 5.13 3.07
N LEU A 167 -20.09 5.28 2.33
CA LEU A 167 -20.09 5.67 0.92
C LEU A 167 -19.92 4.41 0.08
N LEU A 168 -20.86 4.17 -0.83
CA LEU A 168 -20.72 3.14 -1.83
C LEU A 168 -20.34 3.83 -3.14
N LEU A 169 -19.10 3.63 -3.57
CA LEU A 169 -18.58 4.25 -4.78
C LEU A 169 -18.61 3.23 -5.92
N ARG A 170 -19.44 3.47 -6.93
CA ARG A 170 -19.54 2.64 -8.12
C ARG A 170 -19.16 3.48 -9.34
N PHE A 171 -18.10 3.08 -10.02
CA PHE A 171 -17.59 3.74 -11.20
C PHE A 171 -17.58 2.74 -12.36
N GLY A 172 -18.61 2.79 -13.22
CA GLY A 172 -18.71 1.99 -14.43
C GLY A 172 -19.48 0.67 -14.27
N GLU A 173 -19.82 0.06 -15.42
CA GLU A 173 -20.42 -1.27 -15.50
C GLU A 173 -19.32 -2.34 -15.58
N GLY A 174 -19.49 -3.47 -14.86
CA GLY A 174 -18.69 -4.68 -15.04
C GLY A 174 -17.40 -4.76 -14.23
N GLU A 175 -17.26 -4.03 -13.13
CA GLU A 175 -16.11 -4.21 -12.24
C GLU A 175 -16.14 -5.57 -11.55
N ASP A 176 -15.11 -6.39 -11.80
CA ASP A 176 -14.91 -7.65 -11.10
C ASP A 176 -14.78 -7.41 -9.59
N ALA A 177 -15.55 -8.18 -8.81
CA ALA A 177 -15.60 -8.06 -7.35
C ALA A 177 -14.25 -8.26 -6.63
N ASN A 178 -13.22 -8.73 -7.34
CA ASN A 178 -11.87 -8.96 -6.82
C ASN A 178 -10.89 -7.80 -7.07
N GLN A 179 -11.34 -6.72 -7.70
CA GLN A 179 -10.49 -5.57 -8.09
C GLN A 179 -11.00 -4.27 -7.47
N GLY A 180 -11.33 -4.31 -6.19
CA GLY A 180 -11.87 -3.18 -5.46
C GLY A 180 -10.81 -2.20 -4.93
N PHE A 181 -11.29 -1.26 -4.11
CA PHE A 181 -10.44 -0.30 -3.42
C PHE A 181 -9.51 -0.98 -2.43
N ASN A 182 -8.28 -0.49 -2.34
CA ASN A 182 -7.24 -1.06 -1.49
C ASN A 182 -6.75 -0.07 -0.42
N GLY A 183 -6.20 1.04 -0.79
CA GLY A 183 -5.62 2.00 0.14
C GLY A 183 -6.53 3.17 0.48
N LEU A 184 -6.35 3.71 1.68
CA LEU A 184 -6.93 4.97 2.14
C LEU A 184 -5.86 5.85 2.77
N GLY A 185 -5.90 7.17 2.47
CA GLY A 185 -5.11 8.19 3.16
C GLY A 185 -5.94 9.47 3.32
N TYR A 186 -5.87 10.12 4.48
CA TYR A 186 -6.68 11.31 4.74
C TYR A 186 -5.84 12.53 5.14
N ASP A 187 -5.92 13.59 4.35
CA ASP A 187 -5.40 14.91 4.70
C ASP A 187 -6.44 15.67 5.53
N LEU A 188 -6.26 15.63 6.85
CA LEU A 188 -7.16 16.28 7.80
C LEU A 188 -7.23 17.80 7.59
N LYS A 189 -6.15 18.45 7.20
CA LYS A 189 -6.09 19.91 7.04
C LYS A 189 -6.87 20.38 5.82
N ARG A 190 -6.86 19.59 4.74
CA ARG A 190 -7.52 19.93 3.47
C ARG A 190 -8.84 19.20 3.28
N ASP A 191 -9.24 18.35 4.24
CA ASP A 191 -10.42 17.49 4.16
C ASP A 191 -10.48 16.71 2.85
N ARG A 192 -9.41 15.93 2.59
CA ARG A 192 -9.25 15.13 1.37
C ARG A 192 -8.97 13.68 1.72
N LEU A 193 -9.90 12.79 1.40
CA LEU A 193 -9.70 11.35 1.46
C LEU A 193 -9.25 10.85 0.10
N TYR A 194 -8.07 10.27 0.05
CA TYR A 194 -7.54 9.57 -1.12
C TYR A 194 -7.92 8.10 -1.02
N ILE A 195 -8.36 7.54 -2.14
CA ILE A 195 -8.79 6.14 -2.24
C ILE A 195 -8.07 5.55 -3.45
N SER A 196 -7.27 4.52 -3.24
CA SER A 196 -6.60 3.80 -4.32
C SER A 196 -7.33 2.52 -4.68
N LYS A 197 -7.36 2.20 -5.98
CA LYS A 197 -7.69 0.88 -6.53
C LYS A 197 -6.41 0.28 -7.10
N GLU A 198 -6.16 -0.96 -6.75
CA GLU A 198 -4.89 -1.63 -7.01
C GLU A 198 -4.65 -1.85 -8.50
N HIS A 199 -5.61 -2.49 -9.21
CA HIS A 199 -5.45 -2.94 -10.58
C HIS A 199 -6.67 -2.67 -11.48
N SER A 200 -6.47 -2.80 -12.77
CA SER A 200 -7.41 -3.05 -13.87
C SER A 200 -8.60 -2.09 -14.02
N PRO A 201 -8.37 -0.83 -14.25
CA PRO A 201 -7.12 -0.10 -14.21
C PRO A 201 -6.77 0.36 -12.78
N ARG A 202 -5.49 0.68 -12.53
CA ARG A 202 -5.11 1.44 -11.33
C ARG A 202 -5.88 2.75 -11.34
N THR A 203 -6.50 3.09 -10.22
CA THR A 203 -7.21 4.36 -10.11
C THR A 203 -6.92 5.03 -8.77
N LEU A 204 -7.01 6.36 -8.79
CA LEU A 204 -6.89 7.18 -7.60
C LEU A 204 -8.05 8.17 -7.57
N TYR A 205 -8.80 8.16 -6.48
CA TYR A 205 -9.90 9.09 -6.25
C TYR A 205 -9.58 10.01 -5.09
N ARG A 206 -10.17 11.20 -5.12
CA ARG A 206 -10.14 12.17 -4.03
C ARG A 206 -11.56 12.54 -3.65
N VAL A 207 -11.91 12.36 -2.37
CA VAL A 207 -13.21 12.74 -1.80
C VAL A 207 -12.98 13.88 -0.82
N SER A 208 -13.72 14.98 -0.97
CA SER A 208 -13.65 16.16 -0.09
C SER A 208 -15.04 16.48 0.46
N GLY A 209 -15.10 17.21 1.56
CA GLY A 209 -16.36 17.59 2.21
C GLY A 209 -16.79 16.63 3.33
N LEU A 210 -15.90 15.72 3.76
CA LEU A 210 -16.22 14.71 4.79
C LEU A 210 -16.39 15.31 6.20
N ASN A 211 -15.68 16.39 6.51
CA ASN A 211 -15.81 17.09 7.79
C ASN A 211 -17.14 17.81 7.95
N TYR A 212 -17.81 18.13 6.83
CA TYR A 212 -19.05 18.90 6.80
C TYR A 212 -20.31 18.05 6.60
N LEU A 213 -20.19 16.72 6.58
CA LEU A 213 -21.34 15.83 6.36
C LEU A 213 -22.46 16.00 7.38
N GLN A 214 -22.15 16.48 8.59
CA GLN A 214 -23.10 16.74 9.66
C GLN A 214 -23.38 18.23 9.88
N ALA A 215 -22.75 19.11 9.11
CA ALA A 215 -22.96 20.54 9.24
C ALA A 215 -24.24 20.98 8.50
N PRO A 216 -25.04 21.92 9.07
CA PRO A 216 -26.26 22.41 8.43
C PRO A 216 -26.03 23.02 7.04
N ASP A 217 -24.84 23.58 6.82
CA ASP A 217 -24.42 24.24 5.57
C ASP A 217 -23.54 23.35 4.70
N SER A 218 -23.72 22.00 4.79
CA SER A 218 -22.86 21.08 4.03
C SER A 218 -22.91 21.37 2.53
N ARG A 219 -21.74 21.61 1.94
CA ARG A 219 -21.58 21.81 0.49
C ARG A 219 -21.67 20.51 -0.29
N GLY A 220 -21.98 19.40 0.38
CA GLY A 220 -21.99 18.05 -0.16
C GLY A 220 -20.60 17.47 -0.35
N LEU A 221 -20.57 16.21 -0.72
CA LEU A 221 -19.32 15.51 -1.06
C LEU A 221 -18.91 15.84 -2.49
N ARG A 222 -17.64 16.12 -2.68
CA ARG A 222 -17.03 16.19 -4.01
C ARG A 222 -16.14 14.97 -4.22
N ILE A 223 -16.42 14.23 -5.27
CA ILE A 223 -15.64 13.05 -5.66
C ILE A 223 -14.96 13.35 -7.00
N GLU A 224 -13.65 13.19 -7.04
CA GLU A 224 -12.82 13.48 -8.21
C GLU A 224 -12.03 12.24 -8.58
N ASN A 225 -12.04 11.87 -9.87
CA ASN A 225 -11.11 10.90 -10.40
C ASN A 225 -9.80 11.64 -10.76
N ILE A 226 -8.76 11.38 -10.00
CA ILE A 226 -7.43 11.96 -10.18
C ILE A 226 -6.42 10.94 -10.71
N SER A 227 -6.90 9.89 -11.36
CA SER A 227 -6.06 8.80 -11.88
C SER A 227 -5.03 9.26 -12.92
N PHE A 228 -5.23 10.41 -13.56
CA PHE A 228 -4.25 11.03 -14.46
C PHE A 228 -2.92 11.36 -13.75
N TRP A 229 -2.89 11.47 -12.41
CA TRP A 229 -1.63 11.58 -11.66
C TRP A 229 -0.74 10.34 -11.82
N LEU A 230 -1.34 9.18 -12.08
CA LEU A 230 -0.62 7.92 -12.26
C LEU A 230 0.12 7.84 -13.60
N ASP A 231 -0.21 8.72 -14.55
CA ASP A 231 0.51 8.84 -15.82
C ASP A 231 1.93 9.37 -15.62
N GLU A 232 2.15 10.15 -14.55
CA GLU A 232 3.49 10.61 -14.15
C GLU A 232 4.37 9.48 -13.60
N VAL A 233 3.76 8.41 -13.09
CA VAL A 233 4.45 7.29 -12.42
C VAL A 233 4.01 5.92 -12.96
N PRO A 234 4.13 5.69 -14.28
CA PRO A 234 3.65 4.45 -14.93
C PRO A 234 4.42 3.21 -14.46
N PHE A 235 5.59 3.40 -13.86
CA PHE A 235 6.45 2.35 -13.33
C PHE A 235 6.00 1.80 -11.96
N ALA A 236 5.10 2.46 -11.24
CA ALA A 236 4.38 1.90 -10.09
C ALA A 236 3.20 1.09 -10.64
N THR A 237 3.34 -0.23 -10.77
CA THR A 237 2.43 -1.08 -11.57
C THR A 237 1.13 -1.43 -10.84
N ASP A 238 1.09 -1.30 -9.52
CA ASP A 238 -0.06 -1.47 -8.64
C ASP A 238 -0.15 -0.34 -7.61
N LEU A 239 -1.24 -0.30 -6.84
CA LEU A 239 -1.42 0.61 -5.70
C LEU A 239 -1.93 -0.17 -4.50
N SER A 240 -1.02 -0.79 -3.75
CA SER A 240 -1.38 -1.55 -2.54
C SER A 240 -1.82 -0.65 -1.38
N SER A 241 -1.30 0.58 -1.30
CA SER A 241 -1.76 1.57 -0.31
C SER A 241 -1.57 3.00 -0.78
N VAL A 242 -2.30 3.93 -0.14
CA VAL A 242 -2.12 5.38 -0.26
C VAL A 242 -2.12 6.00 1.13
N GLU A 243 -1.25 6.98 1.37
CA GLU A 243 -1.21 7.77 2.60
C GLU A 243 -1.12 9.26 2.27
N ALA A 244 -1.75 10.09 3.06
CA ALA A 244 -1.67 11.55 2.95
C ALA A 244 -0.91 12.13 4.14
N ASP A 245 0.16 12.90 3.87
CA ASP A 245 0.90 13.62 4.90
C ASP A 245 0.19 14.95 5.21
N PRO A 246 -0.47 15.07 6.37
CA PRO A 246 -1.23 16.27 6.71
C PRO A 246 -0.32 17.46 7.01
N THR A 247 0.99 17.26 7.20
CA THR A 247 1.93 18.32 7.55
C THR A 247 2.31 19.16 6.33
N ASN A 248 2.52 18.52 5.19
CA ASN A 248 3.01 19.14 3.96
C ASN A 248 2.09 18.94 2.75
N GLY A 249 0.98 18.16 2.91
CA GLY A 249 0.01 17.90 1.86
C GLY A 249 0.50 16.98 0.74
N ARG A 250 1.52 16.18 0.99
CA ARG A 250 2.02 15.20 0.05
C ARG A 250 1.24 13.90 0.14
N VAL A 251 1.22 13.14 -0.95
CA VAL A 251 0.57 11.84 -1.06
C VAL A 251 1.61 10.79 -1.36
N PHE A 252 1.64 9.75 -0.56
CA PHE A 252 2.48 8.58 -0.76
C PHE A 252 1.66 7.47 -1.41
N LEU A 253 2.19 6.90 -2.47
CA LEU A 253 1.66 5.70 -3.11
C LEU A 253 2.61 4.54 -2.82
N LEU A 254 2.08 3.44 -2.32
CA LEU A 254 2.81 2.20 -2.10
C LEU A 254 2.49 1.24 -3.24
N SER A 255 3.53 0.70 -3.87
CA SER A 255 3.42 -0.34 -4.89
C SER A 255 4.12 -1.61 -4.39
N GLU A 256 3.36 -2.68 -4.18
CA GLU A 256 3.89 -4.00 -3.82
C GLU A 256 4.68 -4.59 -4.98
N GLU A 257 4.06 -4.66 -6.14
CA GLU A 257 4.66 -5.24 -7.35
C GLU A 257 5.94 -4.54 -7.77
N SER A 258 5.96 -3.22 -7.66
CA SER A 258 7.13 -2.42 -8.05
C SER A 258 8.12 -2.25 -6.91
N GLN A 259 7.80 -2.73 -5.71
CA GLN A 259 8.64 -2.63 -4.51
C GLN A 259 9.13 -1.20 -4.27
N MET A 260 8.19 -0.25 -4.24
CA MET A 260 8.54 1.16 -4.11
C MET A 260 7.46 1.99 -3.41
N ILE A 261 7.90 3.11 -2.88
CA ILE A 261 7.06 4.23 -2.47
C ILE A 261 7.29 5.36 -3.46
N VAL A 262 6.22 5.97 -3.95
CA VAL A 262 6.26 7.21 -4.72
C VAL A 262 5.60 8.31 -3.93
N GLN A 263 6.20 9.50 -3.92
CA GLN A 263 5.64 10.69 -3.30
C GLN A 263 5.22 11.69 -4.36
N LEU A 264 3.96 12.11 -4.29
CA LEU A 264 3.36 13.11 -5.15
C LEU A 264 2.98 14.38 -4.35
N ASP A 265 2.89 15.48 -5.03
CA ASP A 265 2.26 16.69 -4.52
C ASP A 265 0.73 16.48 -4.47
N GLY A 266 0.10 16.75 -3.33
CA GLY A 266 -1.34 16.46 -3.12
C GLY A 266 -2.29 17.47 -3.77
N ASP A 267 -1.78 18.55 -4.35
CA ASP A 267 -2.58 19.51 -5.12
C ASP A 267 -2.47 19.26 -6.63
N SER A 268 -1.26 19.06 -7.13
CA SER A 268 -0.98 18.92 -8.57
C SER A 268 -0.81 17.48 -9.06
N GLY A 269 -0.45 16.54 -8.18
CA GLY A 269 -0.05 15.17 -8.56
C GLY A 269 1.38 15.08 -9.08
N GLU A 270 2.14 16.19 -9.09
CA GLU A 270 3.52 16.20 -9.55
C GLU A 270 4.42 15.32 -8.68
N GLY A 271 5.30 14.55 -9.31
CA GLY A 271 6.26 13.70 -8.61
C GLY A 271 7.24 14.48 -7.75
N ARG A 272 7.44 14.05 -6.51
CA ARG A 272 8.34 14.69 -5.54
C ARG A 272 9.45 13.77 -5.06
N GLY A 273 9.26 12.48 -5.12
CA GLY A 273 10.26 11.53 -4.65
C GLY A 273 9.86 10.08 -4.88
N MET A 274 10.87 9.22 -4.80
CA MET A 274 10.71 7.78 -4.87
C MET A 274 11.71 7.11 -3.96
N LEU A 275 11.27 6.01 -3.34
CA LEU A 275 12.10 5.15 -2.49
C LEU A 275 11.89 3.70 -2.91
N SER A 276 12.98 2.99 -3.23
CA SER A 276 12.94 1.55 -3.46
C SER A 276 12.88 0.78 -2.14
N LEU A 277 11.95 -0.15 -2.02
CA LEU A 277 11.82 -1.08 -0.89
C LEU A 277 12.70 -2.32 -1.05
N SER A 278 13.21 -2.56 -2.26
CA SER A 278 14.14 -3.64 -2.59
C SER A 278 15.38 -3.04 -3.26
N PRO A 279 16.28 -2.38 -2.51
CA PRO A 279 17.50 -1.84 -3.08
C PRO A 279 18.35 -2.99 -3.65
N LYS A 280 19.21 -2.66 -4.62
CA LYS A 280 20.01 -3.63 -5.36
C LYS A 280 20.74 -4.63 -4.43
N GLY A 281 20.45 -5.91 -4.60
CA GLY A 281 20.99 -6.99 -3.79
C GLY A 281 20.23 -7.35 -2.51
N ALA A 282 19.19 -6.61 -2.16
CA ALA A 282 18.29 -6.96 -1.07
C ALA A 282 17.12 -7.85 -1.54
N LYS A 283 16.58 -8.65 -0.62
CA LYS A 283 15.34 -9.40 -0.88
C LYS A 283 14.17 -8.42 -0.96
N PRO A 284 13.21 -8.66 -1.86
CA PRO A 284 11.97 -7.90 -1.88
C PRO A 284 11.25 -7.94 -0.53
N MET A 285 10.61 -6.82 -0.17
CA MET A 285 9.73 -6.79 0.99
C MET A 285 8.52 -7.68 0.72
N PRO A 286 8.20 -8.67 1.59
CA PRO A 286 7.08 -9.56 1.34
C PRO A 286 5.77 -8.79 1.47
N ARG A 287 5.02 -8.66 0.37
CA ARG A 287 3.67 -8.08 0.29
C ARG A 287 3.43 -6.85 1.17
N PRO A 288 4.05 -5.70 0.89
CA PRO A 288 3.78 -4.47 1.61
C PRO A 288 2.35 -3.97 1.29
N GLU A 289 1.51 -3.86 2.34
CA GLU A 289 0.07 -3.63 2.22
C GLU A 289 -0.38 -2.32 2.88
N GLY A 290 0.45 -1.70 3.69
CA GLY A 290 0.09 -0.46 4.36
C GLY A 290 1.27 0.45 4.59
N ILE A 291 1.06 1.75 4.40
CA ILE A 291 2.05 2.80 4.66
C ILE A 291 1.45 3.89 5.53
N ALA A 292 2.25 4.46 6.43
CA ALA A 292 1.91 5.63 7.22
C ALA A 292 3.13 6.55 7.39
N THR A 293 2.89 7.83 7.67
CA THR A 293 3.95 8.80 7.99
C THR A 293 3.61 9.53 9.28
N ASP A 294 4.62 9.77 10.14
CA ASP A 294 4.46 10.54 11.37
C ASP A 294 4.82 12.03 11.21
N ASP A 295 4.61 12.81 12.29
CA ASP A 295 4.90 14.25 12.32
C ASP A 295 6.38 14.59 12.10
N ALA A 296 7.29 13.65 12.39
CA ALA A 296 8.71 13.78 12.14
C ALA A 296 9.09 13.41 10.71
N GLY A 297 8.16 12.83 9.94
CA GLY A 297 8.34 12.37 8.58
C GLY A 297 8.99 10.99 8.49
N ASN A 298 9.00 10.19 9.58
CA ASN A 298 9.35 8.77 9.47
C ASN A 298 8.27 8.03 8.69
N LEU A 299 8.66 6.98 7.98
CA LEU A 299 7.74 6.11 7.26
C LEU A 299 7.62 4.77 8.00
N TYR A 300 6.41 4.27 8.02
CA TYR A 300 6.05 2.97 8.59
C TYR A 300 5.40 2.13 7.51
N ILE A 301 5.78 0.87 7.42
CA ILE A 301 5.21 -0.07 6.46
C ILE A 301 4.81 -1.32 7.21
N VAL A 302 3.62 -1.83 6.90
CA VAL A 302 3.19 -3.16 7.31
C VAL A 302 3.08 -4.07 6.11
N SER A 303 3.41 -5.34 6.32
CA SER A 303 3.55 -6.34 5.27
C SER A 303 2.98 -7.66 5.75
N GLU A 304 2.44 -8.46 4.81
CA GLU A 304 1.93 -9.79 5.16
C GLU A 304 3.07 -10.75 5.60
N PRO A 305 2.79 -11.66 6.54
CA PRO A 305 1.52 -11.78 7.25
C PRO A 305 1.34 -10.74 8.36
N ASN A 306 2.38 -10.41 9.12
CA ASN A 306 2.34 -9.55 10.32
C ASN A 306 3.67 -8.83 10.56
N LEU A 307 4.32 -8.39 9.50
CA LEU A 307 5.63 -7.74 9.57
C LEU A 307 5.48 -6.23 9.66
N PHE A 308 6.36 -5.62 10.44
CA PHE A 308 6.44 -4.18 10.66
C PHE A 308 7.83 -3.67 10.29
N TYR A 309 7.88 -2.52 9.61
CA TYR A 309 9.11 -1.82 9.23
C TYR A 309 8.99 -0.35 9.62
N ARG A 310 10.09 0.21 10.06
CA ARG A 310 10.25 1.63 10.29
C ARG A 310 11.43 2.15 9.49
N LEU A 311 11.19 3.20 8.72
CA LEU A 311 12.21 3.92 7.98
C LEU A 311 12.33 5.32 8.62
N LYS A 312 13.45 5.57 9.25
CA LYS A 312 13.70 6.86 9.88
C LYS A 312 14.04 7.90 8.81
N LYS A 313 13.43 9.06 8.96
CA LYS A 313 13.81 10.22 8.16
C LYS A 313 15.26 10.58 8.46
N PRO A 314 16.09 10.87 7.43
CA PRO A 314 17.49 11.26 7.60
C PRO A 314 17.63 12.57 8.38
#